data_cae7e42024be3d8f1bd2749f0c1fd9e6
#
_entry.id   cae7e42024be3d8f1bd2749f0c1fd9e6
#
_cell.length_a   1.000
_cell.length_b   1.000
_cell.length_c   1.000
_cell.angle_alpha   90.00
_cell.angle_beta   90.00
_cell.angle_gamma   90.00
#
_symmetry.space_group_name_H-M   'P 1'
#
loop_
_entity.id
_entity.type
_entity.pdbx_description
1 polymer ?
#
loop_
_entity_poly.entity_id
_entity_poly.type
_entity_poly.pdbx_seq_one_letter_code
_entity_poly.pdbx_strand_id
1 'polypeptide(L)'
;MKELELLKKDWKAKESGFPKLNREALYALIWKRSSSIVKWLYYISIAEFVFWTALSILTRSAEQEEIIESMRLSTFITVLTVVNYSVLVYFIVLFYKNYKLVSYQSSVKELIQSILKVKKTVSQYVWFNLSMLGVATLGGLIGSILDGPESETILEMAHQRENPFVFWGIIGLVVLVVIALAIGFLLLFYRLLYGILLKKLKHNYKELIKLED
;
A
#
# COMPACT_ATOMS: atom_id res chain seq x y z
N MET A 1 -45.98 -26.44 12.10
CA MET A 1 -45.63 -25.79 13.38
C MET A 1 -44.75 -26.64 14.29
N LYS A 2 -44.90 -27.98 14.34
CA LYS A 2 -44.01 -28.85 15.16
C LYS A 2 -42.52 -28.85 14.74
N GLU A 3 -42.21 -28.72 13.47
CA GLU A 3 -40.82 -28.67 12.98
C GLU A 3 -40.07 -27.39 13.40
N LEU A 4 -40.79 -26.27 13.45
CA LEU A 4 -40.24 -24.97 13.90
C LEU A 4 -39.94 -24.98 15.41
N GLU A 5 -40.75 -25.69 16.19
CA GLU A 5 -40.50 -25.88 17.64
C GLU A 5 -39.36 -26.85 17.89
N LEU A 6 -39.20 -27.88 17.08
CA LEU A 6 -38.01 -28.76 17.16
C LEU A 6 -36.74 -28.04 16.80
N LEU A 7 -36.73 -27.26 15.72
CA LEU A 7 -35.58 -26.41 15.35
C LEU A 7 -35.23 -25.38 16.44
N LYS A 8 -36.23 -24.77 17.04
CA LYS A 8 -36.05 -23.80 18.13
C LYS A 8 -35.52 -24.46 19.42
N LYS A 9 -35.94 -25.71 19.67
CA LYS A 9 -35.45 -26.52 20.80
C LYS A 9 -34.01 -26.99 20.60
N ASP A 10 -33.66 -27.41 19.36
CA ASP A 10 -32.31 -27.79 18.98
C ASP A 10 -31.36 -26.59 18.99
N TRP A 11 -31.82 -25.41 18.58
CA TRP A 11 -31.05 -24.19 18.64
C TRP A 11 -30.80 -23.77 20.08
N LYS A 12 -31.82 -23.76 20.95
CA LYS A 12 -31.65 -23.48 22.38
C LYS A 12 -30.74 -24.49 23.08
N ALA A 13 -30.79 -25.76 22.73
CA ALA A 13 -29.90 -26.79 23.28
C ALA A 13 -28.45 -26.59 22.83
N LYS A 14 -28.22 -26.17 21.58
CA LYS A 14 -26.88 -25.81 21.07
C LYS A 14 -26.38 -24.47 21.64
N GLU A 15 -27.25 -23.52 21.90
CA GLU A 15 -26.91 -22.22 22.51
C GLU A 15 -26.41 -22.36 23.96
N SER A 16 -26.90 -23.36 24.70
CA SER A 16 -26.41 -23.67 26.07
C SER A 16 -25.02 -24.32 26.08
N GLY A 17 -24.56 -24.88 24.98
CA GLY A 17 -23.23 -25.52 24.86
C GLY A 17 -22.11 -24.59 24.42
N PHE A 18 -22.43 -23.36 23.98
CA PHE A 18 -21.40 -22.39 23.64
C PHE A 18 -21.00 -21.62 24.93
N PRO A 19 -19.69 -21.58 25.26
CA PRO A 19 -19.25 -20.77 26.39
C PRO A 19 -19.62 -19.32 26.09
N LYS A 20 -20.52 -18.72 26.92
CA LYS A 20 -20.81 -17.28 26.85
C LYS A 20 -19.51 -16.57 27.19
N LEU A 21 -18.81 -16.11 26.17
CA LEU A 21 -17.60 -15.30 26.34
C LEU A 21 -17.96 -14.05 27.15
N ASN A 22 -17.38 -13.94 28.33
CA ASN A 22 -17.45 -12.73 29.12
C ASN A 22 -16.86 -11.56 28.31
N ARG A 23 -17.33 -10.34 28.55
CA ARG A 23 -16.88 -9.11 27.90
C ARG A 23 -15.36 -8.96 27.91
N GLU A 24 -14.72 -9.32 29.02
CA GLU A 24 -13.25 -9.32 29.16
C GLU A 24 -12.55 -10.36 28.26
N ALA A 25 -13.10 -11.56 28.14
CA ALA A 25 -12.56 -12.61 27.29
C ALA A 25 -12.69 -12.25 25.81
N LEU A 26 -13.81 -11.63 25.41
CA LEU A 26 -14.02 -11.14 24.05
C LEU A 26 -13.05 -9.98 23.72
N TYR A 27 -12.86 -9.04 24.65
CA TYR A 27 -11.86 -7.98 24.50
C TYR A 27 -10.45 -8.54 24.31
N ALA A 28 -10.03 -9.50 25.16
CA ALA A 28 -8.71 -10.14 25.06
C ALA A 28 -8.49 -10.82 23.71
N LEU A 29 -9.52 -11.48 23.17
CA LEU A 29 -9.46 -12.10 21.84
C LEU A 29 -9.31 -11.06 20.71
N ILE A 30 -10.08 -9.99 20.75
CA ILE A 30 -10.02 -8.92 19.74
C ILE A 30 -8.66 -8.21 19.83
N TRP A 31 -8.18 -7.93 21.02
CA TRP A 31 -6.86 -7.34 21.24
C TRP A 31 -5.74 -8.22 20.68
N LYS A 32 -5.74 -9.51 20.99
CA LYS A 32 -4.75 -10.49 20.45
C LYS A 32 -4.78 -10.56 18.93
N ARG A 33 -5.98 -10.59 18.34
CA ARG A 33 -6.15 -10.57 16.86
C ARG A 33 -5.63 -9.27 16.25
N SER A 34 -5.96 -8.13 16.84
CA SER A 34 -5.53 -6.80 16.35
C SER A 34 -4.02 -6.63 16.44
N SER A 35 -3.41 -7.02 17.56
CA SER A 35 -1.95 -7.00 17.74
C SER A 35 -1.23 -7.89 16.71
N SER A 36 -1.76 -9.10 16.47
CA SER A 36 -1.22 -10.00 15.44
C SER A 36 -1.29 -9.39 14.03
N ILE A 37 -2.41 -8.75 13.67
CA ILE A 37 -2.56 -8.11 12.35
C ILE A 37 -1.55 -6.98 12.19
N VAL A 38 -1.35 -6.13 13.21
CA VAL A 38 -0.41 -5.01 13.15
C VAL A 38 1.04 -5.50 13.10
N LYS A 39 1.34 -6.62 13.77
CA LYS A 39 2.63 -7.31 13.66
C LYS A 39 2.91 -7.78 12.22
N TRP A 40 1.90 -8.35 11.55
CA TRP A 40 2.02 -8.76 10.15
C TRP A 40 2.21 -7.57 9.21
N LEU A 41 1.50 -6.44 9.43
CA LEU A 41 1.72 -5.21 8.66
C LEU A 41 3.18 -4.72 8.75
N TYR A 42 3.77 -4.78 9.95
CA TYR A 42 5.18 -4.45 10.14
C TYR A 42 6.12 -5.40 9.37
N TYR A 43 5.91 -6.72 9.45
CA TYR A 43 6.75 -7.67 8.71
C TYR A 43 6.60 -7.53 7.19
N ILE A 44 5.39 -7.28 6.70
CA ILE A 44 5.13 -7.06 5.28
C ILE A 44 5.89 -5.82 4.80
N SER A 45 5.90 -4.72 5.57
CA SER A 45 6.64 -3.52 5.19
C SER A 45 8.15 -3.74 5.10
N ILE A 46 8.72 -4.58 5.97
CA ILE A 46 10.13 -4.97 5.88
C ILE A 46 10.38 -5.88 4.65
N ALA A 47 9.52 -6.88 4.46
CA ALA A 47 9.66 -7.79 3.33
C ALA A 47 9.54 -7.05 1.99
N GLU A 48 8.62 -6.08 1.89
CA GLU A 48 8.46 -5.22 0.73
C GLU A 48 9.72 -4.37 0.49
N PHE A 49 10.26 -3.75 1.53
CA PHE A 49 11.51 -2.99 1.45
C PHE A 49 12.67 -3.86 0.92
N VAL A 50 12.85 -5.05 1.50
CA VAL A 50 13.90 -5.99 1.07
C VAL A 50 13.67 -6.45 -0.36
N PHE A 51 12.43 -6.78 -0.71
CA PHE A 51 12.07 -7.22 -2.06
C PHE A 51 12.40 -6.17 -3.13
N TRP A 52 11.95 -4.92 -2.94
CA TRP A 52 12.21 -3.86 -3.90
C TRP A 52 13.68 -3.47 -3.97
N THR A 53 14.40 -3.49 -2.83
CA THR A 53 15.85 -3.25 -2.79
C THR A 53 16.61 -4.35 -3.52
N ALA A 54 16.28 -5.61 -3.28
CA ALA A 54 16.90 -6.75 -3.97
C ALA A 54 16.62 -6.69 -5.47
N LEU A 55 15.37 -6.41 -5.86
CA LEU A 55 14.99 -6.27 -7.26
C LEU A 55 15.77 -5.13 -7.94
N SER A 56 15.89 -3.97 -7.29
CA SER A 56 16.66 -2.83 -7.77
C SER A 56 18.15 -3.17 -8.00
N ILE A 57 18.75 -3.95 -7.10
CA ILE A 57 20.15 -4.39 -7.24
C ILE A 57 20.28 -5.41 -8.38
N LEU A 58 19.36 -6.36 -8.49
CA LEU A 58 19.41 -7.42 -9.49
C LEU A 58 19.14 -6.93 -10.93
N THR A 59 18.32 -5.87 -11.05
CA THR A 59 18.00 -5.30 -12.38
C THR A 59 18.95 -4.20 -12.83
N ARG A 60 19.87 -3.76 -11.97
CA ARG A 60 20.86 -2.72 -12.30
C ARG A 60 21.84 -3.25 -13.35
N SER A 61 21.96 -2.56 -14.46
CA SER A 61 22.91 -2.87 -15.53
C SER A 61 23.69 -1.61 -15.93
N ALA A 62 24.89 -1.81 -16.49
CA ALA A 62 25.71 -0.70 -16.98
C ALA A 62 25.00 0.06 -18.13
N GLU A 63 24.26 -0.63 -18.97
CA GLU A 63 23.46 -0.04 -20.05
C GLU A 63 22.37 0.90 -19.51
N GLN A 64 21.70 0.52 -18.41
CA GLN A 64 20.71 1.41 -17.76
C GLN A 64 21.35 2.66 -17.18
N GLU A 65 22.56 2.55 -16.62
CA GLU A 65 23.29 3.71 -16.09
C GLU A 65 23.67 4.68 -17.21
N GLU A 66 24.15 4.17 -18.35
CA GLU A 66 24.48 4.96 -19.54
C GLU A 66 23.25 5.70 -20.08
N ILE A 67 22.10 5.01 -20.18
CA ILE A 67 20.82 5.63 -20.59
C ILE A 67 20.40 6.73 -19.62
N ILE A 68 20.51 6.51 -18.31
CA ILE A 68 20.16 7.49 -17.28
C ILE A 68 21.05 8.73 -17.35
N GLU A 69 22.36 8.54 -17.62
CA GLU A 69 23.31 9.62 -17.83
C GLU A 69 23.02 10.41 -19.11
N SER A 70 22.71 9.74 -20.22
CA SER A 70 22.35 10.37 -21.48
C SER A 70 21.11 11.25 -21.34
N MET A 71 20.12 10.82 -20.56
CA MET A 71 18.89 11.57 -20.27
C MET A 71 19.09 12.71 -19.24
N ARG A 72 20.30 12.95 -18.73
CA ARG A 72 20.63 13.90 -17.65
C ARG A 72 19.79 13.73 -16.39
N LEU A 73 19.27 12.51 -16.17
CA LEU A 73 18.39 12.17 -15.05
C LEU A 73 19.12 11.68 -13.80
N SER A 74 20.45 11.52 -13.86
CA SER A 74 21.25 10.93 -12.78
C SER A 74 21.03 11.64 -11.44
N THR A 75 21.07 12.98 -11.40
CA THR A 75 20.80 13.76 -10.19
C THR A 75 19.35 13.60 -9.72
N PHE A 76 18.37 13.66 -10.63
CA PHE A 76 16.94 13.49 -10.31
C PHE A 76 16.67 12.11 -9.69
N ILE A 77 17.17 11.05 -10.32
CA ILE A 77 17.01 9.67 -9.83
C ILE A 77 17.70 9.48 -8.48
N THR A 78 18.91 10.04 -8.30
CA THR A 78 19.62 9.98 -7.02
C THR A 78 18.82 10.65 -5.91
N VAL A 79 18.31 11.86 -6.13
CA VAL A 79 17.47 12.57 -5.16
C VAL A 79 16.20 11.77 -4.84
N LEU A 80 15.50 11.28 -5.85
CA LEU A 80 14.30 10.45 -5.65
C LEU A 80 14.61 9.20 -4.85
N THR A 81 15.73 8.53 -5.14
CA THR A 81 16.17 7.33 -4.43
C THR A 81 16.44 7.63 -2.95
N VAL A 82 17.19 8.69 -2.65
CA VAL A 82 17.49 9.09 -1.26
C VAL A 82 16.19 9.44 -0.51
N VAL A 83 15.30 10.21 -1.12
CA VAL A 83 14.00 10.56 -0.52
C VAL A 83 13.17 9.32 -0.28
N ASN A 84 13.06 8.43 -1.29
CA ASN A 84 12.27 7.21 -1.21
C ASN A 84 12.75 6.31 -0.06
N TYR A 85 14.05 5.98 -0.01
CA TYR A 85 14.59 5.13 1.06
C TYR A 85 14.47 5.77 2.45
N SER A 86 14.68 7.09 2.56
CA SER A 86 14.52 7.81 3.83
C SER A 86 13.09 7.71 4.35
N VAL A 87 12.10 7.89 3.49
CA VAL A 87 10.68 7.82 3.86
C VAL A 87 10.24 6.37 4.10
N LEU A 88 10.76 5.39 3.35
CA LEU A 88 10.48 3.97 3.62
C LEU A 88 10.99 3.55 5.01
N VAL A 89 12.21 3.94 5.39
CA VAL A 89 12.75 3.70 6.74
C VAL A 89 11.89 4.38 7.80
N TYR A 90 11.46 5.62 7.57
CA TYR A 90 10.53 6.32 8.46
C TYR A 90 9.22 5.52 8.66
N PHE A 91 8.61 4.99 7.59
CA PHE A 91 7.39 4.18 7.71
C PHE A 91 7.63 2.85 8.43
N ILE A 92 8.75 2.18 8.22
CA ILE A 92 9.12 0.96 8.96
C ILE A 92 9.17 1.25 10.46
N VAL A 93 9.81 2.35 10.87
CA VAL A 93 9.85 2.78 12.26
C VAL A 93 8.45 3.11 12.79
N LEU A 94 7.61 3.74 11.96
CA LEU A 94 6.24 4.08 12.33
C LEU A 94 5.34 2.83 12.49
N PHE A 95 5.50 1.82 11.62
CA PHE A 95 4.83 0.53 11.77
C PHE A 95 5.27 -0.21 13.04
N TYR A 96 6.56 -0.17 13.36
CA TYR A 96 7.07 -0.75 14.61
C TYR A 96 6.49 -0.04 15.85
N LYS A 97 6.45 1.29 15.86
CA LYS A 97 5.81 2.08 16.93
C LYS A 97 4.33 1.75 17.07
N ASN A 98 3.61 1.64 15.95
CA ASN A 98 2.19 1.27 15.94
C ASN A 98 1.98 -0.15 16.46
N TYR A 99 2.86 -1.10 16.11
CA TYR A 99 2.83 -2.46 16.65
C TYR A 99 3.01 -2.46 18.18
N LYS A 100 4.03 -1.76 18.68
CA LYS A 100 4.22 -1.63 20.13
C LYS A 100 2.99 -1.00 20.79
N LEU A 101 2.48 0.09 20.24
CA LEU A 101 1.32 0.78 20.78
C LEU A 101 0.13 -0.18 20.95
N VAL A 102 -0.27 -0.92 19.91
CA VAL A 102 -1.38 -1.89 19.96
C VAL A 102 -1.09 -3.04 20.93
N SER A 103 0.16 -3.46 21.06
CA SER A 103 0.54 -4.58 21.94
C SER A 103 0.46 -4.26 23.43
N TYR A 104 0.56 -2.99 23.83
CA TYR A 104 0.58 -2.57 25.23
C TYR A 104 -0.70 -1.88 25.71
N GLN A 105 -1.76 -1.84 24.89
CA GLN A 105 -3.01 -1.17 25.25
C GLN A 105 -3.78 -1.95 26.32
N SER A 106 -4.25 -1.25 27.34
CA SER A 106 -4.99 -1.80 28.47
C SER A 106 -6.49 -1.52 28.41
N SER A 107 -6.93 -0.51 27.62
CA SER A 107 -8.33 -0.11 27.52
C SER A 107 -8.90 -0.26 26.10
N VAL A 108 -10.21 -0.51 26.01
CA VAL A 108 -10.96 -0.60 24.73
C VAL A 108 -10.79 0.67 23.91
N LYS A 109 -10.95 1.83 24.53
CA LYS A 109 -10.86 3.15 23.89
C LYS A 109 -9.47 3.40 23.27
N GLU A 110 -8.41 3.07 24.00
CA GLU A 110 -7.04 3.22 23.50
C GLU A 110 -6.75 2.28 22.34
N LEU A 111 -7.26 1.04 22.41
CA LEU A 111 -7.12 0.08 21.33
C LEU A 111 -7.81 0.56 20.04
N ILE A 112 -9.03 1.11 20.17
CA ILE A 112 -9.77 1.72 19.06
C ILE A 112 -8.95 2.84 18.40
N GLN A 113 -8.40 3.78 19.20
CA GLN A 113 -7.58 4.88 18.68
C GLN A 113 -6.31 4.38 17.98
N SER A 114 -5.67 3.36 18.55
CA SER A 114 -4.46 2.75 17.98
C SER A 114 -4.74 2.06 16.64
N ILE A 115 -5.88 1.37 16.52
CA ILE A 115 -6.32 0.77 15.24
C ILE A 115 -6.55 1.85 14.16
N LEU A 116 -7.17 2.97 14.52
CA LEU A 116 -7.37 4.09 13.59
C LEU A 116 -6.04 4.69 13.15
N LYS A 117 -5.07 4.82 14.06
CA LYS A 117 -3.73 5.31 13.78
C LYS A 117 -3.00 4.37 12.80
N VAL A 118 -3.05 3.06 13.01
CA VAL A 118 -2.49 2.06 12.09
C VAL A 118 -3.08 2.20 10.70
N LYS A 119 -4.42 2.29 10.58
CA LYS A 119 -5.08 2.48 9.28
C LYS A 119 -4.61 3.75 8.57
N LYS A 120 -4.48 4.86 9.30
CA LYS A 120 -3.97 6.13 8.75
C LYS A 120 -2.54 5.96 8.25
N THR A 121 -1.67 5.31 9.02
CA THR A 121 -0.27 5.05 8.64
C THR A 121 -0.19 4.23 7.34
N VAL A 122 -0.96 3.14 7.23
CA VAL A 122 -0.99 2.33 5.99
C VAL A 122 -1.48 3.16 4.80
N SER A 123 -2.53 3.94 4.98
CA SER A 123 -3.03 4.82 3.91
C SER A 123 -1.98 5.83 3.45
N GLN A 124 -1.28 6.47 4.38
CA GLN A 124 -0.20 7.42 4.07
C GLN A 124 0.96 6.75 3.34
N TYR A 125 1.34 5.55 3.76
CA TYR A 125 2.38 4.75 3.11
C TYR A 125 2.02 4.42 1.65
N VAL A 126 0.79 3.94 1.42
CA VAL A 126 0.32 3.63 0.06
C VAL A 126 0.30 4.87 -0.81
N TRP A 127 -0.26 5.99 -0.32
CA TRP A 127 -0.30 7.24 -1.08
C TRP A 127 1.09 7.79 -1.40
N PHE A 128 2.03 7.70 -0.46
CA PHE A 128 3.42 8.08 -0.70
C PHE A 128 4.03 7.27 -1.84
N ASN A 129 3.91 5.93 -1.81
CA ASN A 129 4.47 5.07 -2.86
C ASN A 129 3.82 5.31 -4.23
N LEU A 130 2.49 5.55 -4.28
CA LEU A 130 1.80 5.91 -5.51
C LEU A 130 2.29 7.25 -6.07
N SER A 131 2.49 8.24 -5.21
CA SER A 131 3.03 9.55 -5.61
C SER A 131 4.46 9.44 -6.13
N MET A 132 5.31 8.65 -5.44
CA MET A 132 6.70 8.41 -5.87
C MET A 132 6.75 7.71 -7.23
N LEU A 133 5.90 6.69 -7.45
CA LEU A 133 5.78 6.05 -8.76
C LEU A 133 5.38 7.07 -9.84
N GLY A 134 4.36 7.89 -9.57
CA GLY A 134 3.92 8.92 -10.52
C GLY A 134 5.04 9.91 -10.87
N VAL A 135 5.75 10.42 -9.87
CA VAL A 135 6.87 11.36 -10.07
C VAL A 135 8.02 10.70 -10.83
N ALA A 136 8.40 9.48 -10.48
CA ALA A 136 9.47 8.74 -11.15
C ALA A 136 9.12 8.44 -12.62
N THR A 137 7.89 7.99 -12.88
CA THR A 137 7.42 7.70 -14.24
C THR A 137 7.36 8.96 -15.09
N LEU A 138 6.80 10.06 -14.58
CA LEU A 138 6.77 11.33 -15.30
C LEU A 138 8.17 11.87 -15.58
N GLY A 139 9.07 11.87 -14.60
CA GLY A 139 10.43 12.33 -14.77
C GLY A 139 11.20 11.49 -15.80
N GLY A 140 11.07 10.16 -15.75
CA GLY A 140 11.67 9.25 -16.71
C GLY A 140 11.15 9.48 -18.14
N LEU A 141 9.83 9.64 -18.31
CA LEU A 141 9.23 9.90 -19.62
C LEU A 141 9.63 11.27 -20.20
N ILE A 142 9.65 12.31 -19.36
CA ILE A 142 10.11 13.64 -19.79
C ILE A 142 11.58 13.58 -20.21
N GLY A 143 12.44 12.95 -19.41
CA GLY A 143 13.86 12.79 -19.75
C GLY A 143 14.07 11.99 -21.04
N SER A 144 13.30 10.93 -21.25
CA SER A 144 13.35 10.12 -22.48
C SER A 144 12.96 10.94 -23.74
N ILE A 145 11.98 11.84 -23.62
CA ILE A 145 11.55 12.66 -24.75
C ILE A 145 12.54 13.82 -25.03
N LEU A 146 13.14 14.41 -24.00
CA LEU A 146 13.99 15.60 -24.14
C LEU A 146 15.45 15.26 -24.49
N ASP A 147 16.04 14.31 -23.77
CA ASP A 147 17.47 14.00 -23.82
C ASP A 147 17.73 12.50 -24.03
N GLY A 148 16.69 11.68 -24.27
CA GLY A 148 16.84 10.23 -24.46
C GLY A 148 17.49 9.86 -25.80
N PRO A 149 17.94 8.60 -25.96
CA PRO A 149 18.60 8.13 -27.19
C PRO A 149 17.76 8.33 -28.46
N GLU A 150 16.43 8.32 -28.33
CA GLU A 150 15.48 8.46 -29.43
C GLU A 150 14.83 9.86 -29.50
N SER A 151 15.31 10.83 -28.70
CA SER A 151 14.71 12.16 -28.61
C SER A 151 14.71 12.90 -29.97
N GLU A 152 15.82 12.83 -30.70
CA GLU A 152 15.91 13.42 -32.03
C GLU A 152 14.89 12.82 -33.00
N THR A 153 14.75 11.49 -33.01
CA THR A 153 13.77 10.77 -33.84
C THR A 153 12.34 11.17 -33.49
N ILE A 154 12.03 11.30 -32.21
CA ILE A 154 10.69 11.73 -31.72
C ILE A 154 10.39 13.17 -32.16
N LEU A 155 11.36 14.06 -32.02
CA LEU A 155 11.24 15.47 -32.43
C LEU A 155 11.11 15.62 -33.97
N GLU A 156 11.89 14.88 -34.75
CA GLU A 156 11.77 14.84 -36.21
C GLU A 156 10.40 14.32 -36.64
N MET A 157 9.90 13.23 -36.06
CA MET A 157 8.56 12.72 -36.34
C MET A 157 7.48 13.78 -36.02
N ALA A 158 7.66 14.54 -34.95
CA ALA A 158 6.72 15.60 -34.57
C ALA A 158 6.73 16.74 -35.62
N HIS A 159 7.91 17.11 -36.14
CA HIS A 159 8.03 18.19 -37.12
C HIS A 159 7.55 17.79 -38.53
N GLN A 160 7.66 16.51 -38.89
CA GLN A 160 7.21 15.99 -40.19
C GLN A 160 5.70 15.78 -40.29
N ARG A 161 4.96 15.89 -39.21
CA ARG A 161 3.50 15.74 -39.20
C ARG A 161 2.81 17.07 -39.57
N GLU A 162 1.76 16.96 -40.39
CA GLU A 162 0.91 18.09 -40.75
C GLU A 162 0.31 18.79 -39.51
N ASN A 163 0.08 18.04 -38.44
CA ASN A 163 -0.45 18.58 -37.20
C ASN A 163 0.35 18.10 -35.97
N PRO A 164 1.35 18.86 -35.50
CA PRO A 164 2.14 18.50 -34.32
C PRO A 164 1.32 18.36 -33.05
N PHE A 165 0.20 19.06 -32.91
CA PHE A 165 -0.67 18.93 -31.73
C PHE A 165 -1.29 17.55 -31.59
N VAL A 166 -1.68 16.93 -32.71
CA VAL A 166 -2.23 15.57 -32.71
C VAL A 166 -1.15 14.56 -32.29
N PHE A 167 0.08 14.73 -32.78
CA PHE A 167 1.22 13.88 -32.41
C PHE A 167 1.50 13.93 -30.89
N TRP A 168 1.65 15.14 -30.32
CA TRP A 168 1.87 15.32 -28.89
C TRP A 168 0.65 14.89 -28.05
N GLY A 169 -0.56 15.04 -28.57
CA GLY A 169 -1.77 14.54 -27.95
C GLY A 169 -1.79 13.01 -27.83
N ILE A 170 -1.33 12.30 -28.87
CA ILE A 170 -1.21 10.83 -28.84
C ILE A 170 -0.14 10.40 -27.84
N ILE A 171 1.03 11.04 -27.85
CA ILE A 171 2.10 10.75 -26.86
C ILE A 171 1.57 10.98 -25.45
N GLY A 172 0.92 12.11 -25.19
CA GLY A 172 0.33 12.41 -23.90
C GLY A 172 -0.71 11.37 -23.45
N LEU A 173 -1.54 10.89 -24.39
CA LEU A 173 -2.50 9.82 -24.11
C LEU A 173 -1.79 8.49 -23.74
N VAL A 174 -0.76 8.11 -24.50
CA VAL A 174 0.03 6.90 -24.22
C VAL A 174 0.67 6.99 -22.84
N VAL A 175 1.29 8.14 -22.50
CA VAL A 175 1.87 8.41 -21.19
C VAL A 175 0.83 8.27 -20.07
N LEU A 176 -0.36 8.85 -20.24
CA LEU A 176 -1.46 8.71 -19.28
C LEU A 176 -1.90 7.26 -19.09
N VAL A 177 -1.99 6.50 -20.17
CA VAL A 177 -2.35 5.06 -20.11
C VAL A 177 -1.28 4.28 -19.35
N VAL A 178 0.01 4.50 -19.64
CA VAL A 178 1.11 3.83 -18.94
C VAL A 178 1.10 4.14 -17.45
N ILE A 179 0.93 5.41 -17.07
CA ILE A 179 0.82 5.82 -15.66
C ILE A 179 -0.40 5.19 -15.01
N ALA A 180 -1.56 5.18 -15.67
CA ALA A 180 -2.78 4.58 -15.13
C ALA A 180 -2.63 3.07 -14.91
N LEU A 181 -1.98 2.35 -15.82
CA LEU A 181 -1.68 0.93 -15.69
C LEU A 181 -0.70 0.66 -14.54
N ALA A 182 0.36 1.44 -14.41
CA ALA A 182 1.34 1.33 -13.34
C ALA A 182 0.71 1.60 -11.96
N ILE A 183 -0.08 2.67 -11.83
CA ILE A 183 -0.83 2.97 -10.61
C ILE A 183 -1.86 1.89 -10.31
N GLY A 184 -2.60 1.41 -11.32
CA GLY A 184 -3.58 0.33 -11.19
C GLY A 184 -2.95 -0.96 -10.68
N PHE A 185 -1.79 -1.35 -11.22
CA PHE A 185 -1.02 -2.49 -10.76
C PHE A 185 -0.59 -2.35 -9.30
N LEU A 186 -0.03 -1.20 -8.91
CA LEU A 186 0.37 -0.92 -7.53
C LEU A 186 -0.83 -0.91 -6.57
N LEU A 187 -1.95 -0.31 -6.94
CA LEU A 187 -3.17 -0.33 -6.14
C LEU A 187 -3.67 -1.75 -5.90
N LEU A 188 -3.62 -2.60 -6.92
CA LEU A 188 -3.99 -4.01 -6.83
C LEU A 188 -3.03 -4.77 -5.90
N PHE A 189 -1.73 -4.54 -6.04
CA PHE A 189 -0.69 -5.08 -5.18
C PHE A 189 -0.91 -4.69 -3.70
N TYR A 190 -1.13 -3.39 -3.41
CA TYR A 190 -1.41 -2.92 -2.05
C TYR A 190 -2.75 -3.41 -1.49
N ARG A 191 -3.76 -3.56 -2.35
CA ARG A 191 -5.04 -4.15 -1.93
C ARG A 191 -4.89 -5.62 -1.52
N LEU A 192 -4.04 -6.38 -2.19
CA LEU A 192 -3.74 -7.77 -1.83
C LEU A 192 -2.92 -7.86 -0.53
N LEU A 193 -1.87 -7.07 -0.39
CA LEU A 193 -0.98 -7.11 0.78
C LEU A 193 -1.64 -6.53 2.03
N TYR A 194 -2.16 -5.33 1.93
CA TYR A 194 -2.66 -4.57 3.09
C TYR A 194 -4.18 -4.61 3.23
N GLY A 195 -4.92 -4.71 2.12
CA GLY A 195 -6.37 -4.63 2.12
C GLY A 195 -7.06 -5.71 2.94
N ILE A 196 -6.58 -6.95 2.86
CA ILE A 196 -7.11 -8.09 3.63
C ILE A 196 -6.89 -7.87 5.13
N LEU A 197 -5.68 -7.43 5.52
CA LEU A 197 -5.34 -7.15 6.91
C LEU A 197 -6.12 -5.97 7.47
N LEU A 198 -6.25 -4.90 6.69
CA LEU A 198 -7.04 -3.73 7.07
C LEU A 198 -8.55 -4.03 7.16
N LYS A 199 -9.08 -4.93 6.32
CA LYS A 199 -10.47 -5.39 6.41
C LYS A 199 -10.72 -6.14 7.71
N LYS A 200 -9.81 -7.04 8.11
CA LYS A 200 -9.86 -7.75 9.40
C LYS A 200 -9.75 -6.76 10.58
N LEU A 201 -8.85 -5.80 10.50
CA LEU A 201 -8.68 -4.77 11.53
C LEU A 201 -9.91 -3.87 11.65
N LYS A 202 -10.57 -3.53 10.52
CA LYS A 202 -11.84 -2.79 10.52
C LYS A 202 -12.98 -3.59 11.16
N HIS A 203 -13.00 -4.91 10.98
CA HIS A 203 -13.98 -5.78 11.63
C HIS A 203 -13.77 -5.78 13.15
N ASN A 204 -12.54 -6.01 13.63
CA ASN A 204 -12.19 -5.93 15.05
C ASN A 204 -12.57 -4.57 15.67
N TYR A 205 -12.32 -3.47 14.95
CA TYR A 205 -12.72 -2.12 15.37
C TYR A 205 -14.23 -2.01 15.59
N LYS A 206 -15.06 -2.57 14.69
CA LYS A 206 -16.52 -2.55 14.83
C LYS A 206 -17.02 -3.38 16.01
N GLU A 207 -16.34 -4.50 16.29
CA GLU A 207 -16.66 -5.34 17.45
C GLU A 207 -16.31 -4.62 18.75
N LEU A 208 -15.18 -3.90 18.79
CA LEU A 208 -14.78 -3.09 19.97
C LEU A 208 -15.76 -1.98 20.29
N ILE A 209 -16.28 -1.26 19.28
CA ILE A 209 -17.30 -0.21 19.51
C ILE A 209 -18.54 -0.80 20.19
N LYS A 210 -19.01 -1.97 19.76
CA LYS A 210 -20.17 -2.66 20.37
C LYS A 210 -19.92 -3.11 21.83
N LEU A 211 -18.67 -3.19 22.25
CA LEU A 211 -18.32 -3.50 23.63
C LEU A 211 -18.25 -2.25 24.50
N GLU A 212 -18.05 -1.07 23.89
CA GLU A 212 -17.98 0.21 24.60
C GLU A 212 -19.40 0.76 24.90
N ASP A 213 -20.37 0.51 23.99
CA ASP A 213 -21.80 0.79 24.17
C ASP A 213 -22.44 -0.23 25.14
#